data_d63d46070d011860d8978b036a86de86
#
_entry.id   d63d46070d011860d8978b036a86de86
#
_cell.length_a   1.000
_cell.length_b   1.000
_cell.length_c   1.000
_cell.angle_alpha   90.00
_cell.angle_beta   90.00
_cell.angle_gamma   90.00
#
_symmetry.space_group_name_H-M   'P 1'
#
loop_
_entity.id
_entity.type
_entity.pdbx_description
1 polymer ?
#
loop_
_entity_poly.entity_id
_entity_poly.type
_entity_poly.pdbx_seq_one_letter_code
_entity_poly.pdbx_strand_id
1 'polypeptide(L)'
;MQHFLLILAMALGQSVLAADNPGTLRPEVIKAMRAVHSGFKGTRGRVAQFGDSITYSMAFWSPMSWDDPQRFLNQDDGLPKTPAKGRWRDAIQGARDKGPKFGNYSGWRVGNLLKTMDAVLVRDRPEAAIIMIGTNDISGNHVPAGYRAGLEAVIAKCLKAHCVPILNTIPPRRGHDAAVKEINQIIRALSLEHNLPLADFHAACLRARPGNTWDGTIISKDGVHPSGGKTNLYSEINLKTSGYALRNWVNFLVLRRLHFRVFEHQPE
;
A
#
# COMPACT_ATOMS: atom_id res chain seq x y z
N MET A 1 -13.35 35.43 -28.47
CA MET A 1 -12.46 34.27 -28.26
C MET A 1 -11.84 34.30 -26.86
N GLN A 2 -12.64 34.44 -25.77
CA GLN A 2 -12.09 34.60 -24.40
C GLN A 2 -12.86 33.76 -23.33
N HIS A 3 -13.75 32.86 -23.71
CA HIS A 3 -14.58 32.10 -22.75
C HIS A 3 -14.29 30.60 -22.66
N PHE A 4 -13.23 30.10 -23.33
CA PHE A 4 -12.92 28.64 -23.35
C PHE A 4 -11.80 28.24 -22.38
N LEU A 5 -11.09 29.19 -21.74
CA LEU A 5 -9.96 28.88 -20.86
C LEU A 5 -10.35 28.70 -19.36
N LEU A 6 -11.55 29.10 -18.96
CA LEU A 6 -11.92 29.05 -17.52
C LEU A 6 -12.48 27.69 -17.06
N ILE A 7 -12.93 26.84 -17.98
CA ILE A 7 -13.57 25.55 -17.61
C ILE A 7 -12.54 24.45 -17.37
N LEU A 8 -11.34 24.54 -17.97
CA LEU A 8 -10.29 23.51 -17.78
C LEU A 8 -9.55 23.63 -16.44
N ALA A 9 -9.52 24.81 -15.83
CA ALA A 9 -8.86 25.05 -14.54
C ALA A 9 -9.67 24.51 -13.34
N MET A 10 -11.00 24.43 -13.43
CA MET A 10 -11.84 23.93 -12.35
C MET A 10 -11.87 22.40 -12.26
N ALA A 11 -11.66 21.68 -13.36
CA ALA A 11 -11.60 20.20 -13.35
C ALA A 11 -10.32 19.66 -12.73
N LEU A 12 -9.21 20.41 -12.77
CA LEU A 12 -7.94 20.02 -12.16
C LEU A 12 -7.90 20.28 -10.64
N GLY A 13 -8.72 21.22 -10.13
CA GLY A 13 -8.76 21.55 -8.70
C GLY A 13 -9.52 20.51 -7.85
N GLN A 14 -10.47 19.80 -8.42
CA GLN A 14 -11.25 18.81 -7.66
C GLN A 14 -10.56 17.44 -7.50
N SER A 15 -9.60 17.09 -8.36
CA SER A 15 -8.87 15.83 -8.26
C SER A 15 -7.79 15.81 -7.16
N VAL A 16 -7.32 16.99 -6.73
CA VAL A 16 -6.27 17.11 -5.70
C VAL A 16 -6.84 16.96 -4.28
N LEU A 17 -8.10 17.37 -4.05
CA LEU A 17 -8.75 17.29 -2.74
C LEU A 17 -9.21 15.88 -2.35
N ALA A 18 -9.41 14.98 -3.32
CA ALA A 18 -9.74 13.58 -3.03
C ALA A 18 -8.53 12.75 -2.52
N ALA A 19 -7.31 13.29 -2.60
CA ALA A 19 -6.08 12.63 -2.15
C ALA A 19 -5.82 12.77 -0.63
N ASP A 20 -6.63 13.55 0.10
CA ASP A 20 -6.31 13.97 1.47
C ASP A 20 -6.72 12.98 2.57
N ASN A 21 -7.49 11.92 2.26
CA ASN A 21 -7.82 10.90 3.25
C ASN A 21 -7.14 9.57 2.91
N PRO A 22 -6.11 9.14 3.68
CA PRO A 22 -5.46 7.86 3.45
C PRO A 22 -6.51 6.75 3.53
N GLY A 23 -6.64 5.98 2.45
CA GLY A 23 -7.60 4.89 2.35
C GLY A 23 -8.85 5.20 1.52
N THR A 24 -9.09 6.43 1.05
CA THR A 24 -10.21 6.70 0.14
C THR A 24 -9.99 5.98 -1.19
N LEU A 25 -10.99 5.21 -1.62
CA LEU A 25 -11.00 4.56 -2.94
C LEU A 25 -11.91 5.34 -3.88
N ARG A 26 -11.38 5.71 -5.05
CA ARG A 26 -12.16 6.31 -6.12
C ARG A 26 -13.19 5.30 -6.66
N PRO A 27 -14.36 5.75 -7.16
CA PRO A 27 -15.38 4.85 -7.73
C PRO A 27 -14.81 3.93 -8.83
N GLU A 28 -13.92 4.46 -9.69
CA GLU A 28 -13.29 3.71 -10.77
C GLU A 28 -12.41 2.56 -10.23
N VAL A 29 -11.71 2.80 -9.11
CA VAL A 29 -10.91 1.77 -8.42
C VAL A 29 -11.82 0.67 -7.88
N ILE A 30 -12.93 1.04 -7.22
CA ILE A 30 -13.90 0.06 -6.70
C ILE A 30 -14.47 -0.78 -7.85
N LYS A 31 -14.89 -0.15 -8.95
CA LYS A 31 -15.42 -0.84 -10.14
C LYS A 31 -14.39 -1.78 -10.75
N ALA A 32 -13.17 -1.31 -10.97
CA ALA A 32 -12.09 -2.12 -11.54
C ALA A 32 -11.72 -3.31 -10.63
N MET A 33 -11.60 -3.09 -9.32
CA MET A 33 -11.23 -4.15 -8.39
C MET A 33 -12.35 -5.17 -8.16
N ARG A 34 -13.63 -4.77 -8.26
CA ARG A 34 -14.76 -5.73 -8.32
C ARG A 34 -14.65 -6.65 -9.54
N ALA A 35 -14.33 -6.08 -10.72
CA ALA A 35 -14.12 -6.87 -11.92
C ALA A 35 -12.94 -7.86 -11.78
N VAL A 36 -11.84 -7.47 -11.15
CA VAL A 36 -10.73 -8.38 -10.81
C VAL A 36 -11.19 -9.46 -9.84
N HIS A 37 -11.86 -9.06 -8.75
CA HIS A 37 -12.27 -9.97 -7.68
C HIS A 37 -13.40 -10.94 -8.11
N SER A 38 -14.20 -10.62 -9.10
CA SER A 38 -15.27 -11.51 -9.59
C SER A 38 -14.73 -12.86 -10.11
N GLY A 39 -13.49 -12.89 -10.59
CA GLY A 39 -12.79 -14.12 -11.01
C GLY A 39 -12.02 -14.83 -9.88
N PHE A 40 -12.03 -14.27 -8.66
CA PHE A 40 -11.25 -14.82 -7.55
C PHE A 40 -11.80 -16.17 -7.07
N LYS A 41 -10.90 -17.17 -7.04
CA LYS A 41 -11.18 -18.55 -6.56
C LYS A 41 -10.14 -19.02 -5.53
N GLY A 42 -9.52 -18.07 -4.84
CA GLY A 42 -8.43 -18.34 -3.91
C GLY A 42 -8.86 -18.44 -2.45
N THR A 43 -7.93 -18.14 -1.55
CA THR A 43 -8.15 -18.16 -0.10
C THR A 43 -8.62 -16.78 0.35
N ARG A 44 -9.88 -16.68 0.78
CA ARG A 44 -10.44 -15.42 1.29
C ARG A 44 -9.68 -14.93 2.51
N GLY A 45 -9.47 -13.61 2.56
CA GLY A 45 -8.68 -12.96 3.61
C GLY A 45 -7.18 -13.16 3.48
N ARG A 46 -6.69 -13.99 2.54
CA ARG A 46 -5.26 -14.18 2.31
C ARG A 46 -4.65 -12.93 1.67
N VAL A 47 -3.67 -12.31 2.35
CA VAL A 47 -2.98 -11.11 1.89
C VAL A 47 -1.51 -11.43 1.67
N ALA A 48 -1.06 -11.41 0.42
CA ALA A 48 0.36 -11.52 0.09
C ALA A 48 1.09 -10.19 0.43
N GLN A 49 2.34 -10.28 0.80
CA GLN A 49 3.19 -9.14 1.13
C GLN A 49 4.41 -9.17 0.22
N PHE A 50 4.40 -8.35 -0.82
CA PHE A 50 5.48 -8.27 -1.81
C PHE A 50 6.37 -7.05 -1.56
N GLY A 51 7.68 -7.27 -1.48
CA GLY A 51 8.60 -6.15 -1.27
C GLY A 51 10.00 -6.52 -0.80
N ASP A 52 10.67 -5.51 -0.26
CA ASP A 52 12.06 -5.56 0.22
C ASP A 52 12.16 -5.71 1.75
N SER A 53 13.28 -5.25 2.34
CA SER A 53 13.53 -5.31 3.80
C SER A 53 12.45 -4.65 4.63
N ILE A 54 11.84 -3.57 4.13
CA ILE A 54 10.79 -2.84 4.84
C ILE A 54 9.51 -3.71 4.92
N THR A 55 9.26 -4.55 3.93
CA THR A 55 8.14 -5.51 3.93
C THR A 55 8.49 -6.81 4.65
N TYR A 56 9.75 -7.26 4.56
CA TYR A 56 10.26 -8.45 5.23
C TYR A 56 10.26 -8.33 6.77
N SER A 57 10.36 -7.12 7.30
CA SER A 57 10.31 -6.87 8.73
C SER A 57 9.03 -7.41 9.39
N MET A 58 9.18 -8.10 10.53
CA MET A 58 8.05 -8.53 11.36
C MET A 58 7.25 -7.35 11.96
N ALA A 59 7.82 -6.14 11.98
CA ALA A 59 7.14 -4.92 12.40
C ALA A 59 6.04 -4.48 11.40
N PHE A 60 6.19 -4.87 10.11
CA PHE A 60 5.16 -4.64 9.10
C PHE A 60 4.16 -5.79 9.09
N TRP A 61 2.89 -5.48 9.07
CA TRP A 61 1.70 -6.31 8.88
C TRP A 61 1.49 -7.42 9.91
N SER A 62 2.54 -8.02 10.48
CA SER A 62 2.41 -9.06 11.51
C SER A 62 1.56 -8.63 12.73
N PRO A 63 1.57 -7.35 13.15
CA PRO A 63 0.67 -6.86 14.20
C PRO A 63 -0.82 -7.10 13.93
N MET A 64 -1.26 -7.23 12.68
CA MET A 64 -2.63 -7.54 12.31
C MET A 64 -3.06 -8.95 12.77
N SER A 65 -2.10 -9.84 13.09
CA SER A 65 -2.41 -11.19 13.56
C SER A 65 -2.69 -11.28 15.07
N TRP A 66 -2.39 -10.26 15.85
CA TRP A 66 -2.57 -10.29 17.31
C TRP A 66 -3.30 -9.09 17.90
N ASP A 67 -3.55 -8.05 17.13
CA ASP A 67 -4.26 -6.86 17.61
C ASP A 67 -5.40 -6.47 16.65
N ASP A 68 -6.38 -5.75 17.17
CA ASP A 68 -7.51 -5.27 16.40
C ASP A 68 -7.39 -3.77 16.15
N PRO A 69 -7.02 -3.36 14.92
CA PRO A 69 -6.81 -1.96 14.60
C PRO A 69 -8.10 -1.13 14.61
N GLN A 70 -9.27 -1.76 14.55
CA GLN A 70 -10.56 -1.04 14.49
C GLN A 70 -10.81 -0.12 15.70
N ARG A 71 -10.25 -0.45 16.87
CA ARG A 71 -10.39 0.38 18.10
C ARG A 71 -9.83 1.80 17.95
N PHE A 72 -9.03 2.05 16.91
CA PHE A 72 -8.45 3.35 16.61
C PHE A 72 -9.19 4.09 15.48
N LEU A 73 -10.31 3.56 14.99
CA LEU A 73 -11.13 4.23 13.99
C LEU A 73 -11.96 5.33 14.67
N ASN A 74 -11.56 6.58 14.49
CA ASN A 74 -12.18 7.73 15.13
C ASN A 74 -13.35 8.35 14.34
N GLN A 75 -13.53 7.96 13.07
CA GLN A 75 -14.51 8.56 12.18
C GLN A 75 -15.54 7.52 11.73
N ASP A 76 -16.78 7.95 11.66
CA ASP A 76 -17.82 7.25 10.92
C ASP A 76 -17.60 7.53 9.42
N ASP A 77 -17.02 6.55 8.73
CA ASP A 77 -16.79 6.59 7.29
C ASP A 77 -17.87 5.81 6.51
N GLY A 78 -18.98 5.51 7.16
CA GLY A 78 -20.09 4.77 6.58
C GLY A 78 -19.77 3.29 6.33
N LEU A 79 -18.72 2.76 6.94
CA LEU A 79 -18.34 1.35 6.84
C LEU A 79 -18.50 0.65 8.20
N PRO A 80 -18.87 -0.65 8.22
CA PRO A 80 -18.86 -1.44 9.44
C PRO A 80 -17.48 -1.40 10.12
N LYS A 81 -17.45 -1.46 11.45
CA LYS A 81 -16.18 -1.52 12.20
C LYS A 81 -15.53 -2.89 12.11
N THR A 82 -16.32 -3.94 12.04
CA THR A 82 -15.87 -5.34 11.99
C THR A 82 -16.29 -6.01 10.70
N PRO A 83 -15.53 -6.99 10.18
CA PRO A 83 -16.01 -7.92 9.16
C PRO A 83 -17.30 -8.60 9.60
N ALA A 84 -18.13 -9.00 8.63
CA ALA A 84 -19.37 -9.73 8.88
C ALA A 84 -19.14 -11.06 9.65
N LYS A 85 -17.95 -11.65 9.50
CA LYS A 85 -17.52 -12.86 10.20
C LYS A 85 -16.23 -12.60 10.99
N GLY A 86 -16.34 -12.48 12.32
CA GLY A 86 -15.20 -12.49 13.23
C GLY A 86 -14.48 -11.14 13.40
N ARG A 87 -13.20 -11.21 13.68
CA ARG A 87 -12.30 -10.07 13.93
C ARG A 87 -11.43 -9.80 12.71
N TRP A 88 -10.86 -8.60 12.61
CA TRP A 88 -9.94 -8.28 11.51
C TRP A 88 -8.77 -9.28 11.39
N ARG A 89 -8.25 -9.79 12.49
CA ARG A 89 -7.20 -10.82 12.46
C ARG A 89 -7.65 -12.12 11.76
N ASP A 90 -8.94 -12.43 11.78
CA ASP A 90 -9.50 -13.62 11.16
C ASP A 90 -9.79 -13.37 9.67
N ALA A 91 -10.04 -12.09 9.32
CA ALA A 91 -10.21 -11.62 7.93
C ALA A 91 -8.89 -11.29 7.23
N ILE A 92 -7.74 -11.28 7.94
CA ILE A 92 -6.41 -10.99 7.40
C ILE A 92 -5.48 -12.17 7.66
N GLN A 93 -5.38 -13.07 6.69
CA GLN A 93 -4.47 -14.21 6.75
C GLN A 93 -3.13 -13.90 6.09
N GLY A 94 -2.08 -14.58 6.51
CA GLY A 94 -0.73 -14.38 5.96
C GLY A 94 0.03 -13.18 6.52
N ALA A 95 -0.47 -12.54 7.59
CA ALA A 95 0.17 -11.36 8.16
C ALA A 95 1.63 -11.59 8.62
N ARG A 96 1.98 -12.82 8.96
CA ARG A 96 3.33 -13.21 9.42
C ARG A 96 4.19 -13.89 8.36
N ASP A 97 3.76 -13.88 7.11
CA ASP A 97 4.46 -14.54 6.00
C ASP A 97 5.67 -13.72 5.56
N LYS A 98 6.84 -14.14 5.97
CA LYS A 98 8.11 -13.45 5.74
C LYS A 98 9.13 -14.37 5.09
N GLY A 99 9.95 -13.78 4.24
CA GLY A 99 11.04 -14.44 3.55
C GLY A 99 10.83 -14.61 2.05
N PRO A 100 11.88 -15.06 1.33
CA PRO A 100 11.87 -15.16 -0.13
C PRO A 100 10.71 -15.99 -0.68
N LYS A 101 10.37 -17.09 -0.01
CA LYS A 101 9.24 -17.96 -0.40
C LYS A 101 7.87 -17.27 -0.31
N PHE A 102 7.78 -16.11 0.33
CA PHE A 102 6.54 -15.32 0.45
C PHE A 102 6.59 -14.01 -0.35
N GLY A 103 7.65 -13.81 -1.16
CA GLY A 103 7.77 -12.65 -2.04
C GLY A 103 8.30 -11.38 -1.35
N ASN A 104 8.99 -11.51 -0.21
CA ASN A 104 9.63 -10.38 0.47
C ASN A 104 10.98 -10.76 1.07
N TYR A 105 12.00 -9.93 0.86
CA TYR A 105 13.32 -10.16 1.45
C TYR A 105 14.19 -8.90 1.39
N SER A 106 15.18 -8.85 2.28
CA SER A 106 16.11 -7.71 2.38
C SER A 106 16.90 -7.51 1.09
N GLY A 107 17.09 -6.25 0.70
CA GLY A 107 17.87 -5.87 -0.47
C GLY A 107 17.19 -6.10 -1.82
N TRP A 108 15.97 -6.65 -1.85
CA TRP A 108 15.28 -6.92 -3.11
C TRP A 108 14.94 -5.65 -3.87
N ARG A 109 15.06 -5.76 -5.19
CA ARG A 109 14.60 -4.82 -6.21
C ARG A 109 13.42 -5.43 -6.96
N VAL A 110 12.76 -4.65 -7.80
CA VAL A 110 11.59 -5.10 -8.58
C VAL A 110 11.89 -6.39 -9.37
N GLY A 111 13.09 -6.53 -9.93
CA GLY A 111 13.51 -7.75 -10.67
C GLY A 111 13.61 -9.00 -9.79
N ASN A 112 13.96 -8.88 -8.50
CA ASN A 112 13.96 -10.01 -7.57
C ASN A 112 12.53 -10.48 -7.27
N LEU A 113 11.62 -9.53 -7.04
CA LEU A 113 10.20 -9.84 -6.82
C LEU A 113 9.59 -10.56 -8.00
N LEU A 114 9.83 -10.11 -9.23
CA LEU A 114 9.34 -10.73 -10.47
C LEU A 114 9.73 -12.21 -10.62
N LYS A 115 10.91 -12.61 -10.11
CA LYS A 115 11.39 -13.99 -10.18
C LYS A 115 10.69 -14.94 -9.22
N THR A 116 10.04 -14.42 -8.16
CA THR A 116 9.54 -15.23 -7.03
C THR A 116 8.03 -15.19 -6.89
N MET A 117 7.38 -14.10 -7.31
CA MET A 117 5.97 -13.86 -7.02
C MET A 117 4.99 -14.86 -7.63
N ASP A 118 5.31 -15.44 -8.79
CA ASP A 118 4.44 -16.44 -9.44
C ASP A 118 4.22 -17.65 -8.54
N ALA A 119 5.29 -18.15 -7.89
CA ALA A 119 5.20 -19.27 -6.97
C ALA A 119 4.30 -18.94 -5.75
N VAL A 120 4.34 -17.68 -5.28
CA VAL A 120 3.47 -17.23 -4.19
C VAL A 120 2.01 -17.15 -4.65
N LEU A 121 1.76 -16.53 -5.81
CA LEU A 121 0.41 -16.39 -6.38
C LEU A 121 -0.26 -17.74 -6.62
N VAL A 122 0.49 -18.73 -7.14
CA VAL A 122 -0.02 -20.09 -7.40
C VAL A 122 -0.28 -20.84 -6.08
N ARG A 123 0.68 -20.82 -5.15
CA ARG A 123 0.60 -21.58 -3.90
C ARG A 123 -0.47 -21.04 -2.94
N ASP A 124 -0.46 -19.73 -2.71
CA ASP A 124 -1.25 -19.09 -1.67
C ASP A 124 -2.60 -18.58 -2.19
N ARG A 125 -2.70 -18.35 -3.50
CA ARG A 125 -3.87 -17.80 -4.17
C ARG A 125 -4.49 -16.63 -3.37
N PRO A 126 -3.71 -15.55 -3.12
CA PRO A 126 -4.13 -14.47 -2.23
C PRO A 126 -5.27 -13.65 -2.83
N GLU A 127 -6.17 -13.16 -1.98
CA GLU A 127 -7.26 -12.26 -2.33
C GLU A 127 -6.74 -10.85 -2.65
N ALA A 128 -5.72 -10.41 -1.91
CA ALA A 128 -5.03 -9.15 -2.15
C ALA A 128 -3.52 -9.29 -1.99
N ALA A 129 -2.77 -8.37 -2.58
CA ALA A 129 -1.32 -8.25 -2.42
C ALA A 129 -0.93 -6.81 -2.05
N ILE A 130 -0.28 -6.61 -0.91
CA ILE A 130 0.35 -5.33 -0.56
C ILE A 130 1.73 -5.31 -1.20
N ILE A 131 1.99 -4.32 -2.06
CA ILE A 131 3.20 -4.24 -2.88
C ILE A 131 3.95 -2.97 -2.52
N MET A 132 5.15 -3.08 -1.92
CA MET A 132 6.09 -1.99 -1.75
C MET A 132 7.48 -2.45 -2.14
N ILE A 133 7.94 -2.03 -3.29
CA ILE A 133 9.24 -2.32 -3.86
C ILE A 133 9.78 -1.04 -4.52
N GLY A 134 11.09 -0.83 -4.51
CA GLY A 134 11.69 0.35 -5.12
C GLY A 134 12.76 1.02 -4.27
N THR A 135 12.75 0.83 -2.95
CA THR A 135 13.74 1.44 -2.05
C THR A 135 15.17 1.08 -2.44
N ASN A 136 15.42 -0.17 -2.82
CA ASN A 136 16.74 -0.62 -3.26
C ASN A 136 16.99 -0.33 -4.75
N ASP A 137 15.95 -0.15 -5.55
CA ASP A 137 16.09 0.23 -6.97
C ASP A 137 16.75 1.60 -7.10
N ILE A 138 16.44 2.55 -6.20
CA ILE A 138 17.03 3.91 -6.20
C ILE A 138 18.34 4.04 -5.42
N SER A 139 19.01 2.94 -5.06
CA SER A 139 20.26 3.01 -4.26
C SER A 139 21.38 3.79 -4.98
N GLY A 140 21.33 3.94 -6.32
CA GLY A 140 22.23 4.79 -7.10
C GLY A 140 21.78 6.26 -7.18
N ASN A 141 20.81 6.67 -6.38
CA ASN A 141 20.20 8.02 -6.38
C ASN A 141 19.57 8.44 -7.73
N HIS A 142 19.11 7.44 -8.48
CA HIS A 142 18.33 7.60 -9.72
C HIS A 142 17.32 6.46 -9.82
N VAL A 143 16.28 6.65 -10.61
CA VAL A 143 15.30 5.57 -10.92
C VAL A 143 15.79 4.83 -12.16
N PRO A 144 16.01 3.50 -12.10
CA PRO A 144 16.39 2.72 -13.27
C PRO A 144 15.32 2.78 -14.37
N ALA A 145 15.73 2.90 -15.63
CA ALA A 145 14.81 2.98 -16.77
C ALA A 145 13.80 1.81 -16.85
N GLY A 146 14.19 0.62 -16.39
CA GLY A 146 13.32 -0.57 -16.38
C GLY A 146 12.36 -0.67 -15.18
N TYR A 147 12.43 0.25 -14.18
CA TYR A 147 11.63 0.13 -12.96
C TYR A 147 10.12 0.16 -13.24
N ARG A 148 9.67 1.13 -14.05
CA ARG A 148 8.26 1.26 -14.42
C ARG A 148 7.72 -0.03 -15.05
N ALA A 149 8.40 -0.51 -16.09
CA ALA A 149 8.01 -1.75 -16.78
C ALA A 149 8.03 -2.98 -15.84
N GLY A 150 9.01 -3.02 -14.92
CA GLY A 150 9.06 -4.07 -13.90
C GLY A 150 7.86 -4.03 -12.94
N LEU A 151 7.47 -2.84 -12.47
CA LEU A 151 6.30 -2.71 -11.58
C LEU A 151 4.99 -2.98 -12.33
N GLU A 152 4.87 -2.58 -13.60
CA GLU A 152 3.74 -2.96 -14.48
C GLU A 152 3.62 -4.49 -14.62
N ALA A 153 4.74 -5.19 -14.81
CA ALA A 153 4.74 -6.65 -14.86
C ALA A 153 4.29 -7.29 -13.52
N VAL A 154 4.69 -6.72 -12.36
CA VAL A 154 4.20 -7.15 -11.04
C VAL A 154 2.69 -6.98 -10.94
N ILE A 155 2.16 -5.82 -11.34
CA ILE A 155 0.72 -5.52 -11.37
C ILE A 155 -0.01 -6.54 -12.27
N ALA A 156 0.45 -6.72 -13.50
CA ALA A 156 -0.17 -7.63 -14.47
C ALA A 156 -0.26 -9.08 -13.95
N LYS A 157 0.77 -9.57 -13.26
CA LYS A 157 0.75 -10.91 -12.62
C LYS A 157 -0.33 -11.02 -11.54
N CYS A 158 -0.49 -10.00 -10.68
CA CYS A 158 -1.54 -9.98 -9.67
C CYS A 158 -2.94 -9.97 -10.33
N LEU A 159 -3.17 -9.09 -11.31
CA LEU A 159 -4.45 -8.98 -12.00
C LEU A 159 -4.81 -10.28 -12.73
N LYS A 160 -3.84 -10.92 -13.39
CA LYS A 160 -4.02 -12.24 -14.05
C LYS A 160 -4.40 -13.34 -13.05
N ALA A 161 -3.90 -13.25 -11.82
CA ALA A 161 -4.22 -14.19 -10.74
C ALA A 161 -5.52 -13.85 -9.99
N HIS A 162 -6.29 -12.85 -10.45
CA HIS A 162 -7.46 -12.30 -9.75
C HIS A 162 -7.16 -11.86 -8.30
N CYS A 163 -5.92 -11.49 -8.03
CA CYS A 163 -5.45 -10.96 -6.77
C CYS A 163 -5.45 -9.42 -6.84
N VAL A 164 -6.14 -8.74 -5.94
CA VAL A 164 -6.23 -7.28 -5.93
C VAL A 164 -4.90 -6.67 -5.48
N PRO A 165 -4.15 -5.95 -6.36
CA PRO A 165 -2.90 -5.33 -5.99
C PRO A 165 -3.14 -4.00 -5.27
N ILE A 166 -2.51 -3.81 -4.10
CA ILE A 166 -2.48 -2.56 -3.33
C ILE A 166 -1.08 -1.98 -3.46
N LEU A 167 -0.92 -0.94 -4.27
CA LEU A 167 0.38 -0.29 -4.43
C LEU A 167 0.71 0.55 -3.20
N ASN A 168 1.98 0.54 -2.79
CA ASN A 168 2.51 1.43 -1.76
C ASN A 168 3.60 2.31 -2.35
N THR A 169 3.57 3.61 -2.06
CA THR A 169 4.73 4.46 -2.26
C THR A 169 5.83 4.11 -1.27
N ILE A 170 7.10 4.23 -1.70
CA ILE A 170 8.23 4.05 -0.78
C ILE A 170 8.35 5.25 0.17
N PRO A 171 8.82 5.05 1.41
CA PRO A 171 8.97 6.14 2.37
C PRO A 171 10.03 7.16 1.95
N PRO A 172 10.11 8.34 2.62
CA PRO A 172 11.26 9.23 2.52
C PRO A 172 12.56 8.46 2.81
N ARG A 173 13.64 8.83 2.13
CA ARG A 173 14.96 8.23 2.31
C ARG A 173 16.04 9.30 2.34
N ARG A 174 16.85 9.32 3.39
CA ARG A 174 17.90 10.31 3.57
C ARG A 174 18.85 10.36 2.37
N GLY A 175 19.09 11.56 1.82
CA GLY A 175 19.99 11.77 0.72
C GLY A 175 19.49 11.30 -0.65
N HIS A 176 18.21 10.91 -0.78
CA HIS A 176 17.65 10.39 -2.03
C HIS A 176 16.34 11.08 -2.45
N ASP A 177 16.11 12.32 -2.02
CA ASP A 177 14.82 13.01 -2.17
C ASP A 177 14.32 13.06 -3.62
N ALA A 178 15.22 13.37 -4.58
CA ALA A 178 14.86 13.44 -5.99
C ALA A 178 14.42 12.07 -6.53
N ALA A 179 15.19 11.02 -6.26
CA ALA A 179 14.88 9.67 -6.71
C ALA A 179 13.62 9.11 -6.02
N VAL A 180 13.40 9.41 -4.72
CA VAL A 180 12.17 9.06 -3.99
C VAL A 180 10.96 9.75 -4.60
N LYS A 181 11.07 11.04 -4.94
CA LYS A 181 10.00 11.79 -5.59
C LYS A 181 9.65 11.15 -6.94
N GLU A 182 10.64 10.91 -7.79
CA GLU A 182 10.47 10.35 -9.12
C GLU A 182 9.84 8.94 -9.08
N ILE A 183 10.38 8.02 -8.27
CA ILE A 183 9.85 6.64 -8.17
C ILE A 183 8.42 6.63 -7.63
N ASN A 184 8.10 7.50 -6.65
CA ASN A 184 6.75 7.61 -6.12
C ASN A 184 5.78 8.25 -7.12
N GLN A 185 6.24 9.12 -8.02
CA GLN A 185 5.43 9.60 -9.15
C GLN A 185 5.05 8.45 -10.09
N ILE A 186 6.00 7.56 -10.41
CA ILE A 186 5.72 6.35 -11.21
C ILE A 186 4.68 5.46 -10.53
N ILE A 187 4.84 5.19 -9.23
CA ILE A 187 3.88 4.35 -8.47
C ILE A 187 2.49 4.96 -8.48
N ARG A 188 2.36 6.27 -8.26
CA ARG A 188 1.07 6.98 -8.30
C ARG A 188 0.46 6.99 -9.70
N ALA A 189 1.27 7.20 -10.74
CA ALA A 189 0.82 7.17 -12.12
C ALA A 189 0.24 5.79 -12.47
N LEU A 190 0.95 4.70 -12.15
CA LEU A 190 0.47 3.34 -12.38
C LEU A 190 -0.82 3.02 -11.60
N SER A 191 -0.95 3.52 -10.37
CA SER A 191 -2.20 3.40 -9.61
C SER A 191 -3.38 4.08 -10.33
N LEU A 192 -3.15 5.25 -10.90
CA LEU A 192 -4.17 6.00 -11.65
C LEU A 192 -4.52 5.31 -12.98
N GLU A 193 -3.53 4.96 -13.76
CA GLU A 193 -3.68 4.36 -15.10
C GLU A 193 -4.41 3.01 -15.07
N HIS A 194 -4.09 2.18 -14.07
CA HIS A 194 -4.69 0.86 -13.92
C HIS A 194 -5.87 0.82 -12.93
N ASN A 195 -6.31 1.97 -12.42
CA ASN A 195 -7.35 2.08 -11.39
C ASN A 195 -7.11 1.16 -10.19
N LEU A 196 -5.91 1.23 -9.61
CA LEU A 196 -5.50 0.41 -8.48
C LEU A 196 -5.63 1.14 -7.15
N PRO A 197 -5.88 0.41 -6.04
CA PRO A 197 -5.76 0.94 -4.70
C PRO A 197 -4.33 1.41 -4.40
N LEU A 198 -4.20 2.57 -3.77
CA LEU A 198 -2.92 3.14 -3.37
C LEU A 198 -2.89 3.38 -1.86
N ALA A 199 -1.93 2.79 -1.19
CA ALA A 199 -1.54 3.14 0.17
C ALA A 199 -0.36 4.13 0.09
N ASP A 200 -0.67 5.43 0.04
CA ASP A 200 0.37 6.47 -0.13
C ASP A 200 1.12 6.71 1.18
N PHE A 201 2.03 5.77 1.50
CA PHE A 201 2.82 5.81 2.71
C PHE A 201 3.80 7.00 2.75
N HIS A 202 4.37 7.40 1.60
CA HIS A 202 5.21 8.59 1.51
C HIS A 202 4.45 9.86 1.93
N ALA A 203 3.27 10.08 1.35
CA ALA A 203 2.46 11.23 1.73
C ALA A 203 2.03 11.18 3.20
N ALA A 204 1.75 9.99 3.75
CA ALA A 204 1.46 9.82 5.17
C ALA A 204 2.67 10.19 6.05
N CYS A 205 3.88 9.81 5.64
CA CYS A 205 5.11 10.21 6.35
C CYS A 205 5.28 11.73 6.40
N LEU A 206 5.11 12.40 5.26
CA LEU A 206 5.27 13.85 5.18
C LEU A 206 4.18 14.62 5.94
N ARG A 207 2.95 14.08 6.02
CA ARG A 207 1.89 14.65 6.87
C ARG A 207 2.16 14.45 8.36
N ALA A 208 2.58 13.27 8.75
CA ALA A 208 2.89 12.96 10.14
C ALA A 208 4.10 13.76 10.66
N ARG A 209 5.09 14.01 9.79
CA ARG A 209 6.35 14.69 10.06
C ARG A 209 6.73 15.61 8.89
N PRO A 210 6.20 16.84 8.83
CA PRO A 210 6.51 17.80 7.79
C PRO A 210 8.00 18.18 7.73
N GLY A 211 8.44 18.61 6.56
CA GLY A 211 9.84 18.92 6.30
C GLY A 211 10.70 17.67 6.45
N ASN A 212 11.91 17.82 6.98
CA ASN A 212 12.82 16.69 7.23
C ASN A 212 12.68 16.10 8.64
N THR A 213 11.62 16.45 9.38
CA THR A 213 11.43 15.94 10.76
C THR A 213 11.04 14.46 10.83
N TRP A 214 10.80 13.83 9.68
CA TRP A 214 10.61 12.39 9.53
C TRP A 214 11.91 11.60 9.80
N ASP A 215 13.08 12.18 9.52
CA ASP A 215 14.38 11.53 9.67
C ASP A 215 14.74 11.36 11.14
N GLY A 216 15.18 10.17 11.53
CA GLY A 216 15.45 9.82 12.93
C GLY A 216 14.20 9.72 13.83
N THR A 217 12.98 9.89 13.27
CA THR A 217 11.71 9.75 14.00
C THR A 217 10.87 8.59 13.44
N ILE A 218 10.01 8.82 12.44
CA ILE A 218 9.26 7.75 11.76
C ILE A 218 10.10 7.00 10.74
N ILE A 219 11.18 7.57 10.23
CA ILE A 219 12.28 6.84 9.61
C ILE A 219 13.38 6.70 10.64
N SER A 220 13.94 5.50 10.77
CA SER A 220 14.96 5.20 11.76
C SER A 220 16.29 5.93 11.48
N LYS A 221 17.23 5.87 12.42
CA LYS A 221 18.52 6.57 12.31
C LYS A 221 19.37 6.13 11.11
N ASP A 222 19.04 5.01 10.48
CA ASP A 222 19.69 4.57 9.23
C ASP A 222 19.25 5.38 8.00
N GLY A 223 18.19 6.18 8.13
CA GLY A 223 17.67 7.03 7.07
C GLY A 223 16.92 6.28 5.96
N VAL A 224 16.58 5.00 6.16
CA VAL A 224 15.96 4.12 5.15
C VAL A 224 14.72 3.42 5.68
N HIS A 225 14.86 2.69 6.80
CA HIS A 225 13.79 1.85 7.31
C HIS A 225 12.80 2.64 8.18
N PRO A 226 11.51 2.36 8.12
CA PRO A 226 10.57 2.87 9.10
C PRO A 226 11.01 2.52 10.51
N SER A 227 10.81 3.43 11.45
CA SER A 227 11.14 3.19 12.87
C SER A 227 10.17 2.19 13.49
N GLY A 228 10.67 1.44 14.48
CA GLY A 228 9.92 0.46 15.26
C GLY A 228 9.01 1.10 16.31
N GLY A 229 9.15 0.64 17.55
CA GLY A 229 8.33 1.07 18.68
C GLY A 229 7.03 0.26 18.77
N LYS A 230 5.92 0.90 19.18
CA LYS A 230 4.62 0.22 19.32
C LYS A 230 3.92 0.07 17.96
N THR A 231 4.31 -0.92 17.18
CA THR A 231 3.87 -1.12 15.78
C THR A 231 2.40 -1.52 15.62
N ASN A 232 1.72 -1.83 16.72
CA ASN A 232 0.28 -2.16 16.81
C ASN A 232 -0.56 -1.06 17.49
N LEU A 233 0.02 0.09 17.82
CA LEU A 233 -0.68 1.22 18.42
C LEU A 233 -0.89 2.31 17.35
N TYR A 234 -2.15 2.64 17.05
CA TYR A 234 -2.53 3.56 15.98
C TYR A 234 -3.10 4.88 16.49
N SER A 235 -2.75 5.28 17.73
CA SER A 235 -3.06 6.63 18.23
C SER A 235 -2.27 7.68 17.46
N GLU A 236 -2.82 8.90 17.33
CA GLU A 236 -2.21 10.00 16.59
C GLU A 236 -0.76 10.26 17.02
N ILE A 237 -0.50 10.25 18.33
CA ILE A 237 0.85 10.47 18.88
C ILE A 237 1.80 9.36 18.39
N ASN A 238 1.38 8.09 18.44
CA ASN A 238 2.24 6.99 18.03
C ASN A 238 2.46 6.94 16.52
N LEU A 239 1.48 7.31 15.72
CA LEU A 239 1.64 7.41 14.26
C LEU A 239 2.65 8.49 13.84
N LYS A 240 2.95 9.45 14.71
CA LYS A 240 4.00 10.46 14.52
C LYS A 240 5.39 10.00 15.01
N THR A 241 5.51 8.82 15.62
CA THR A 241 6.77 8.34 16.23
C THR A 241 7.16 6.94 15.81
N SER A 242 6.24 6.14 15.28
CA SER A 242 6.49 4.78 14.78
C SER A 242 6.14 4.68 13.30
N GLY A 243 7.16 4.59 12.45
CA GLY A 243 6.97 4.48 10.99
C GLY A 243 6.30 3.18 10.58
N TYR A 244 6.58 2.08 11.26
CA TYR A 244 5.87 0.83 11.00
C TYR A 244 4.41 0.86 11.45
N ALA A 245 4.08 1.52 12.57
CA ALA A 245 2.68 1.71 12.94
C ALA A 245 1.94 2.55 11.87
N LEU A 246 2.57 3.64 11.41
CA LEU A 246 1.99 4.47 10.35
C LEU A 246 1.78 3.67 9.05
N ARG A 247 2.76 2.86 8.62
CA ARG A 247 2.63 2.01 7.44
C ARG A 247 1.52 0.97 7.59
N ASN A 248 1.46 0.31 8.74
CA ASN A 248 0.41 -0.66 9.06
C ASN A 248 -0.98 0.00 8.98
N TRP A 249 -1.13 1.18 9.58
CA TRP A 249 -2.38 1.92 9.61
C TRP A 249 -2.86 2.32 8.22
N VAL A 250 -1.99 2.92 7.38
CA VAL A 250 -2.34 3.33 6.01
C VAL A 250 -2.80 2.13 5.17
N ASN A 251 -2.08 1.00 5.26
CA ASN A 251 -2.46 -0.22 4.53
C ASN A 251 -3.76 -0.83 5.07
N PHE A 252 -3.97 -0.80 6.39
CA PHE A 252 -5.21 -1.27 6.99
C PHE A 252 -6.42 -0.47 6.51
N LEU A 253 -6.33 0.85 6.44
CA LEU A 253 -7.42 1.69 5.96
C LEU A 253 -7.81 1.38 4.51
N VAL A 254 -6.82 1.15 3.63
CA VAL A 254 -7.08 0.74 2.23
C VAL A 254 -7.71 -0.64 2.18
N LEU A 255 -7.13 -1.63 2.88
CA LEU A 255 -7.64 -3.01 2.88
C LEU A 255 -9.05 -3.08 3.47
N ARG A 256 -9.33 -2.33 4.54
CA ARG A 256 -10.68 -2.25 5.14
C ARG A 256 -11.72 -1.76 4.13
N ARG A 257 -11.41 -0.75 3.34
CA ARG A 257 -12.32 -0.26 2.29
C ARG A 257 -12.50 -1.28 1.17
N LEU A 258 -11.43 -1.95 0.74
CA LEU A 258 -11.54 -3.04 -0.23
C LEU A 258 -12.40 -4.18 0.30
N HIS A 259 -12.23 -4.55 1.57
CA HIS A 259 -13.01 -5.61 2.19
C HIS A 259 -14.51 -5.34 2.06
N PHE A 260 -14.99 -4.18 2.49
CA PHE A 260 -16.43 -3.87 2.46
C PHE A 260 -16.95 -3.45 1.08
N ARG A 261 -16.14 -2.80 0.24
CA ARG A 261 -16.58 -2.27 -1.05
C ARG A 261 -16.33 -3.20 -2.22
N VAL A 262 -15.45 -4.18 -2.07
CA VAL A 262 -15.02 -5.08 -3.14
C VAL A 262 -15.22 -6.55 -2.76
N PHE A 263 -14.66 -7.01 -1.62
CA PHE A 263 -14.59 -8.43 -1.31
C PHE A 263 -15.87 -9.01 -0.72
N GLU A 264 -16.59 -8.26 0.13
CA GLU A 264 -17.91 -8.65 0.67
C GLU A 264 -19.09 -8.20 -0.21
N HIS A 265 -18.81 -7.46 -1.29
CA HIS A 265 -19.85 -7.01 -2.20
C HIS A 265 -20.43 -8.22 -2.94
N GLN A 266 -21.69 -8.54 -2.68
CA GLN A 266 -22.45 -9.46 -3.50
C GLN A 266 -23.00 -8.68 -4.71
N PRO A 267 -22.84 -9.16 -5.95
CA PRO A 267 -23.55 -8.58 -7.08
C PRO A 267 -25.07 -8.70 -6.82
N GLU A 268 -25.76 -7.59 -7.02
CA GLU A 268 -27.23 -7.53 -7.04
C GLU A 268 -27.79 -8.42 -8.15
#